data_c6cd0e5fad25098177e04a29642edde2
#
_entry.id   c6cd0e5fad25098177e04a29642edde2
#
_cell.length_a   1.000
_cell.length_b   1.000
_cell.length_c   1.000
_cell.angle_alpha   90.00
_cell.angle_beta   90.00
_cell.angle_gamma   90.00
#
_symmetry.space_group_name_H-M   'P 1'
#
loop_
_entity.id
_entity.type
_entity.pdbx_description
1 polymer ?
#
loop_
_entity_poly.entity_id
_entity_poly.type
_entity_poly.pdbx_seq_one_letter_code
_entity_poly.pdbx_strand_id
1 'polypeptide(L)'
;MELAPILEKYRDKTLLNSRLQKATTFKEQQQALNAMISCRSAGKEIQVYCPDCDKVSWYYHSCGHRNCPKCQHHETARWIDRQRRKLLPVDYFLVTFTLPAELRSVARRYPKIIYDLMFALASQAVMEAMGNPKRLGGLIGLTGVLHTHSRRLGYHPHIHFIVPGVALLQKKGLCVQTRKRFLVYGDVLGRLFRGKFIAGLKELGIRFPRVPYKKNWVVDCKYSGKGDSTLKYLARYLYRGVISEKNILSDQNGEVTFQYTNSTTKQTETRTLPGEDFSRLVLQHALPKGFRRVRDFGFLHGHSKKKLWKLQLLLIPKIGAHLLIKRPVFKCSHCGKPAIIIAVGVCRSIAERDRSPPAVTELVIAM
;
A
#
# COMPACT_ATOMS: atom_id res chain seq x y z
N MET A 1 5.14 5.33 -21.19
CA MET A 1 6.09 6.46 -20.94
C MET A 1 6.57 6.39 -19.50
N GLU A 2 7.82 6.77 -19.21
CA GLU A 2 8.37 6.75 -17.85
C GLU A 2 7.96 7.98 -17.06
N LEU A 3 7.74 7.80 -15.75
CA LEU A 3 7.32 8.89 -14.86
C LEU A 3 8.48 9.84 -14.49
N ALA A 4 9.71 9.33 -14.34
CA ALA A 4 10.84 10.13 -13.88
C ALA A 4 11.17 11.34 -14.79
N PRO A 5 11.27 11.21 -16.12
CA PRO A 5 11.49 12.35 -17.02
C PRO A 5 10.40 13.43 -16.91
N ILE A 6 9.14 13.01 -16.78
CA ILE A 6 8.02 13.95 -16.61
C ILE A 6 8.16 14.73 -15.30
N LEU A 7 8.44 14.03 -14.19
CA LEU A 7 8.65 14.67 -12.89
C LEU A 7 9.84 15.62 -12.89
N GLU A 8 10.92 15.31 -13.61
CA GLU A 8 12.08 16.19 -13.75
C GLU A 8 11.72 17.44 -14.56
N LYS A 9 11.09 17.28 -15.72
CA LYS A 9 10.65 18.38 -16.60
C LYS A 9 9.78 19.42 -15.89
N TYR A 10 8.87 18.97 -15.02
CA TYR A 10 7.91 19.85 -14.33
C TYR A 10 8.27 20.13 -12.88
N ARG A 11 9.48 19.79 -12.43
CA ARG A 11 9.94 19.81 -11.04
C ARG A 11 9.69 21.16 -10.35
N ASP A 12 10.25 22.23 -10.90
CA ASP A 12 10.26 23.53 -10.25
C ASP A 12 8.86 24.13 -10.11
N LYS A 13 8.08 24.08 -11.17
CA LYS A 13 6.67 24.52 -11.14
C LYS A 13 5.85 23.70 -10.14
N THR A 14 6.07 22.41 -10.08
CA THR A 14 5.35 21.50 -9.14
C THR A 14 5.70 21.81 -7.69
N LEU A 15 6.99 22.01 -7.38
CA LEU A 15 7.43 22.34 -6.02
C LEU A 15 6.97 23.73 -5.61
N LEU A 16 7.04 24.72 -6.51
CA LEU A 16 6.54 26.06 -6.26
C LEU A 16 5.03 26.03 -5.92
N ASN A 17 4.22 25.34 -6.72
CA ASN A 17 2.79 25.19 -6.48
C ASN A 17 2.50 24.49 -5.15
N SER A 18 3.23 23.44 -4.80
CA SER A 18 3.07 22.74 -3.52
C SER A 18 3.44 23.61 -2.33
N ARG A 19 4.46 24.46 -2.47
CA ARG A 19 4.90 25.42 -1.45
C ARG A 19 3.89 26.55 -1.28
N LEU A 20 3.39 27.13 -2.36
CA LEU A 20 2.37 28.18 -2.34
C LEU A 20 1.05 27.70 -1.71
N GLN A 21 0.66 26.44 -1.94
CA GLN A 21 -0.50 25.82 -1.30
C GLN A 21 -0.25 25.42 0.17
N LYS A 22 0.92 25.72 0.75
CA LYS A 22 1.29 25.37 2.13
C LYS A 22 1.04 23.90 2.46
N ALA A 23 1.44 23.00 1.54
CA ALA A 23 1.23 21.55 1.70
C ALA A 23 1.93 21.07 2.97
N THR A 24 1.16 20.49 3.90
CA THR A 24 1.69 19.98 5.20
C THR A 24 2.68 18.82 5.04
N THR A 25 2.68 18.16 3.87
CA THR A 25 3.61 17.09 3.49
C THR A 25 4.62 17.55 2.43
N PHE A 26 4.94 18.85 2.37
CA PHE A 26 5.85 19.40 1.35
C PHE A 26 7.22 18.70 1.35
N LYS A 27 7.81 18.52 2.52
CA LYS A 27 9.11 17.83 2.67
C LYS A 27 9.06 16.39 2.15
N GLU A 28 7.99 15.66 2.46
CA GLU A 28 7.77 14.29 1.98
C GLU A 28 7.50 14.24 0.47
N GLN A 29 6.81 15.24 -0.07
CA GLN A 29 6.60 15.38 -1.51
C GLN A 29 7.93 15.63 -2.24
N GLN A 30 8.77 16.52 -1.72
CA GLN A 30 10.10 16.78 -2.27
C GLN A 30 11.01 15.55 -2.20
N GLN A 31 11.00 14.82 -1.08
CA GLN A 31 11.74 13.56 -0.94
C GLN A 31 11.24 12.48 -1.92
N ALA A 32 9.92 12.37 -2.10
CA ALA A 32 9.32 11.44 -3.05
C ALA A 32 9.71 11.78 -4.49
N LEU A 33 9.66 13.06 -4.86
CA LEU A 33 10.04 13.57 -6.17
C LEU A 33 11.49 13.22 -6.48
N ASN A 34 12.43 13.64 -5.61
CA ASN A 34 13.86 13.38 -5.79
C ASN A 34 14.16 11.87 -5.89
N ALA A 35 13.54 11.07 -5.04
CA ALA A 35 13.72 9.62 -5.06
C ALA A 35 13.20 8.97 -6.35
N MET A 36 12.08 9.44 -6.90
CA MET A 36 11.51 8.89 -8.14
C MET A 36 12.34 9.30 -9.36
N ILE A 37 12.83 10.54 -9.41
CA ILE A 37 13.71 11.03 -10.46
C ILE A 37 15.03 10.24 -10.48
N SER A 38 15.68 10.09 -9.34
CA SER A 38 16.97 9.38 -9.22
C SER A 38 16.84 7.85 -9.18
N CYS A 39 15.63 7.30 -9.37
CA CYS A 39 15.43 5.86 -9.28
C CYS A 39 16.03 5.12 -10.48
N ARG A 40 16.98 4.24 -10.21
CA ARG A 40 17.69 3.47 -11.24
C ARG A 40 18.45 4.36 -12.24
N SER A 41 18.93 5.51 -11.79
CA SER A 41 19.84 6.35 -12.55
C SER A 41 21.30 6.02 -12.19
N ALA A 42 22.24 6.51 -13.02
CA ALA A 42 23.66 6.36 -12.77
C ALA A 42 24.11 6.96 -11.42
N GLY A 43 25.12 6.38 -10.80
CA GLY A 43 25.75 6.89 -9.58
C GLY A 43 25.71 5.93 -8.38
N LYS A 44 24.78 4.99 -8.33
CA LYS A 44 24.80 3.88 -7.34
C LYS A 44 24.40 2.60 -8.05
N GLU A 45 25.34 1.70 -8.19
CA GLU A 45 25.15 0.45 -8.92
C GLU A 45 25.23 -0.75 -7.97
N ILE A 46 24.58 -1.84 -8.37
CA ILE A 46 24.67 -3.16 -7.74
C ILE A 46 25.41 -4.04 -8.70
N GLN A 47 26.50 -4.64 -8.24
CA GLN A 47 27.26 -5.62 -8.98
C GLN A 47 26.76 -7.01 -8.64
N VAL A 48 26.47 -7.81 -9.66
CA VAL A 48 26.05 -9.19 -9.52
C VAL A 48 26.93 -10.12 -10.32
N TYR A 49 27.25 -11.26 -9.75
CA TYR A 49 28.05 -12.31 -10.37
C TYR A 49 27.16 -13.51 -10.70
N CYS A 50 27.33 -14.07 -11.86
CA CYS A 50 26.65 -15.28 -12.28
C CYS A 50 27.62 -16.48 -12.19
N PRO A 51 27.39 -17.43 -11.28
CA PRO A 51 28.28 -18.61 -11.16
C PRO A 51 28.15 -19.58 -12.33
N ASP A 52 27.05 -19.52 -13.11
CA ASP A 52 26.81 -20.44 -14.23
C ASP A 52 27.56 -20.05 -15.51
N CYS A 53 27.86 -18.79 -15.74
CA CYS A 53 28.54 -18.32 -16.95
C CYS A 53 29.77 -17.45 -16.65
N ASP A 54 30.14 -17.37 -15.36
CA ASP A 54 31.32 -16.64 -14.87
C ASP A 54 31.36 -15.17 -15.31
N LYS A 55 30.17 -14.51 -15.33
CA LYS A 55 30.05 -13.13 -15.77
C LYS A 55 29.52 -12.22 -14.68
N VAL A 56 30.07 -11.00 -14.66
CA VAL A 56 29.61 -9.92 -13.79
C VAL A 56 28.67 -9.03 -14.61
N SER A 57 27.57 -8.66 -13.99
CA SER A 57 26.58 -7.72 -14.54
C SER A 57 26.31 -6.60 -13.55
N TRP A 58 25.92 -5.45 -14.07
CA TRP A 58 25.65 -4.26 -13.27
C TRP A 58 24.19 -3.86 -13.38
N TYR A 59 23.61 -3.48 -12.24
CA TYR A 59 22.22 -3.01 -12.16
C TYR A 59 22.16 -1.70 -11.37
N TYR A 60 21.35 -0.78 -11.81
CA TYR A 60 21.12 0.46 -11.07
C TYR A 60 20.38 0.20 -9.76
N HIS A 61 20.82 0.86 -8.69
CA HIS A 61 20.19 0.76 -7.39
C HIS A 61 18.77 1.35 -7.41
N SER A 62 17.82 0.64 -6.82
CA SER A 62 16.45 1.15 -6.69
C SER A 62 16.36 2.18 -5.54
N CYS A 63 15.52 3.22 -5.71
CA CYS A 63 15.37 4.23 -4.66
C CYS A 63 14.69 3.74 -3.37
N GLY A 64 14.04 2.58 -3.39
CA GLY A 64 13.29 2.02 -2.26
C GLY A 64 12.11 2.89 -1.79
N HIS A 65 11.84 4.03 -2.42
CA HIS A 65 10.80 4.94 -1.97
C HIS A 65 9.40 4.38 -2.22
N ARG A 66 8.50 4.50 -1.20
CA ARG A 66 7.16 3.90 -1.24
C ARG A 66 6.23 4.43 -2.35
N ASN A 67 6.52 5.59 -2.90
CA ASN A 67 5.73 6.21 -3.96
C ASN A 67 6.27 5.87 -5.37
N CYS A 68 7.44 5.26 -5.47
CA CYS A 68 8.07 4.95 -6.76
C CYS A 68 7.34 3.79 -7.46
N PRO A 69 6.88 3.97 -8.71
CA PRO A 69 6.21 2.91 -9.47
C PRO A 69 7.15 1.77 -9.90
N LYS A 70 8.46 2.04 -10.00
CA LYS A 70 9.49 1.07 -10.41
C LYS A 70 9.98 0.17 -9.27
N CYS A 71 9.83 0.63 -8.01
CA CYS A 71 10.33 -0.05 -6.83
C CYS A 71 9.26 -0.89 -6.10
N GLN A 72 9.61 -1.41 -4.93
CA GLN A 72 8.70 -2.04 -3.96
C GLN A 72 8.16 -3.44 -4.33
N HIS A 73 8.61 -4.05 -5.42
CA HIS A 73 8.19 -5.44 -5.74
C HIS A 73 8.59 -6.43 -4.65
N HIS A 74 9.81 -6.29 -4.13
CA HIS A 74 10.33 -7.15 -3.07
C HIS A 74 9.56 -6.95 -1.75
N GLU A 75 9.30 -5.70 -1.37
CA GLU A 75 8.52 -5.39 -0.16
C GLU A 75 7.06 -5.87 -0.29
N THR A 76 6.49 -5.80 -1.49
CA THR A 76 5.17 -6.38 -1.79
C THR A 76 5.16 -7.89 -1.55
N ALA A 77 6.15 -8.60 -2.08
CA ALA A 77 6.27 -10.05 -1.91
C ALA A 77 6.45 -10.43 -0.43
N ARG A 78 7.34 -9.74 0.28
CA ARG A 78 7.55 -9.94 1.73
C ARG A 78 6.28 -9.69 2.54
N TRP A 79 5.52 -8.66 2.19
CA TRP A 79 4.25 -8.38 2.88
C TRP A 79 3.23 -9.49 2.63
N ILE A 80 3.07 -9.94 1.38
CA ILE A 80 2.16 -11.04 1.04
C ILE A 80 2.53 -12.29 1.84
N ASP A 81 3.82 -12.65 1.93
CA ASP A 81 4.28 -13.81 2.69
C ASP A 81 3.94 -13.69 4.17
N ARG A 82 4.18 -12.50 4.76
CA ARG A 82 3.82 -12.27 6.18
C ARG A 82 2.32 -12.39 6.41
N GLN A 83 1.49 -11.90 5.50
CA GLN A 83 0.03 -11.98 5.64
C GLN A 83 -0.51 -13.38 5.37
N ARG A 84 0.08 -14.13 4.42
CA ARG A 84 -0.30 -15.53 4.17
C ARG A 84 -0.15 -16.41 5.40
N ARG A 85 0.91 -16.21 6.19
CA ARG A 85 1.11 -16.94 7.47
C ARG A 85 0.01 -16.67 8.51
N LYS A 86 -0.78 -15.61 8.33
CA LYS A 86 -1.89 -15.23 9.20
C LYS A 86 -3.25 -15.66 8.65
N LEU A 87 -3.30 -16.17 7.41
CA LEU A 87 -4.54 -16.62 6.82
C LEU A 87 -5.14 -17.79 7.61
N LEU A 88 -6.46 -17.75 7.72
CA LEU A 88 -7.28 -18.78 8.31
C LEU A 88 -8.14 -19.43 7.21
N PRO A 89 -8.50 -20.70 7.31
CA PRO A 89 -9.33 -21.42 6.31
C PRO A 89 -10.82 -21.02 6.41
N VAL A 90 -11.12 -19.75 6.41
CA VAL A 90 -12.46 -19.16 6.56
C VAL A 90 -12.78 -18.23 5.39
N ASP A 91 -14.04 -17.80 5.31
CA ASP A 91 -14.44 -16.75 4.38
C ASP A 91 -13.83 -15.41 4.77
N TYR A 92 -13.51 -14.58 3.77
CA TYR A 92 -12.96 -13.26 3.98
C TYR A 92 -13.85 -12.19 3.36
N PHE A 93 -13.81 -11.01 3.96
CA PHE A 93 -14.56 -9.83 3.53
C PHE A 93 -13.63 -8.66 3.32
N LEU A 94 -13.88 -7.90 2.26
CA LEU A 94 -13.26 -6.61 2.01
C LEU A 94 -14.23 -5.53 2.48
N VAL A 95 -13.83 -4.78 3.51
CA VAL A 95 -14.61 -3.68 4.07
C VAL A 95 -13.89 -2.37 3.79
N THR A 96 -14.53 -1.48 3.04
CA THR A 96 -13.93 -0.21 2.61
C THR A 96 -14.62 0.96 3.27
N PHE A 97 -13.88 1.75 4.03
CA PHE A 97 -14.34 2.99 4.65
C PHE A 97 -13.81 4.20 3.88
N THR A 98 -14.70 5.05 3.39
CA THR A 98 -14.34 6.24 2.61
C THR A 98 -14.55 7.51 3.42
N LEU A 99 -13.53 8.39 3.44
CA LEU A 99 -13.67 9.71 4.05
C LEU A 99 -14.55 10.60 3.16
N PRO A 100 -15.62 11.23 3.70
CA PRO A 100 -16.48 12.15 2.96
C PRO A 100 -15.69 13.28 2.29
N ALA A 101 -16.21 13.79 1.18
CA ALA A 101 -15.57 14.85 0.41
C ALA A 101 -15.35 16.12 1.25
N GLU A 102 -16.29 16.43 2.11
CA GLU A 102 -16.31 17.60 2.99
C GLU A 102 -15.10 17.59 3.98
N LEU A 103 -14.62 16.42 4.35
CA LEU A 103 -13.49 16.27 5.29
C LEU A 103 -12.12 16.14 4.61
N ARG A 104 -12.05 16.15 3.28
CA ARG A 104 -10.78 16.00 2.56
C ARG A 104 -9.83 17.17 2.78
N SER A 105 -10.35 18.38 2.92
CA SER A 105 -9.55 19.56 3.25
C SER A 105 -8.92 19.44 4.64
N VAL A 106 -9.68 18.94 5.62
CA VAL A 106 -9.19 18.66 6.98
C VAL A 106 -8.10 17.58 6.94
N ALA A 107 -8.31 16.52 6.16
CA ALA A 107 -7.31 15.46 6.01
C ALA A 107 -6.01 15.94 5.34
N ARG A 108 -6.08 16.90 4.41
CA ARG A 108 -4.89 17.55 3.84
C ARG A 108 -4.16 18.40 4.85
N ARG A 109 -4.90 19.09 5.72
CA ARG A 109 -4.32 19.97 6.75
C ARG A 109 -3.68 19.17 7.90
N TYR A 110 -4.28 18.05 8.29
CA TYR A 110 -3.85 17.21 9.43
C TYR A 110 -3.72 15.74 9.02
N PRO A 111 -2.89 15.40 8.01
CA PRO A 111 -2.94 14.08 7.38
C PRO A 111 -2.65 12.95 8.36
N LYS A 112 -1.62 13.08 9.21
CA LYS A 112 -1.27 12.04 10.18
C LYS A 112 -2.41 11.79 11.16
N ILE A 113 -2.95 12.85 11.76
CA ILE A 113 -4.01 12.78 12.77
C ILE A 113 -5.28 12.16 12.17
N ILE A 114 -5.71 12.65 11.00
CA ILE A 114 -6.94 12.17 10.35
C ILE A 114 -6.81 10.71 9.90
N TYR A 115 -5.67 10.31 9.35
CA TYR A 115 -5.47 8.91 8.96
C TYR A 115 -5.36 7.98 10.18
N ASP A 116 -4.75 8.42 11.27
CA ASP A 116 -4.71 7.68 12.53
C ASP A 116 -6.13 7.50 13.08
N LEU A 117 -6.93 8.57 13.07
CA LEU A 117 -8.33 8.56 13.51
C LEU A 117 -9.17 7.64 12.61
N MET A 118 -8.98 7.69 11.28
CA MET A 118 -9.66 6.79 10.36
C MET A 118 -9.40 5.32 10.71
N PHE A 119 -8.13 4.95 10.92
CA PHE A 119 -7.77 3.58 11.28
C PHE A 119 -8.39 3.14 12.61
N ALA A 120 -8.26 3.97 13.63
CA ALA A 120 -8.77 3.67 14.97
C ALA A 120 -10.29 3.47 14.96
N LEU A 121 -11.02 4.45 14.41
CA LEU A 121 -12.49 4.45 14.52
C LEU A 121 -13.17 3.53 13.52
N ALA A 122 -12.60 3.32 12.32
CA ALA A 122 -13.11 2.34 11.38
C ALA A 122 -12.89 0.90 11.90
N SER A 123 -11.71 0.60 12.48
CA SER A 123 -11.48 -0.71 13.10
C SER A 123 -12.39 -0.95 14.30
N GLN A 124 -12.60 0.06 15.15
CA GLN A 124 -13.56 -0.02 16.26
C GLN A 124 -14.98 -0.29 15.78
N ALA A 125 -15.44 0.39 14.71
CA ALA A 125 -16.78 0.19 14.17
C ALA A 125 -17.01 -1.27 13.72
N VAL A 126 -16.00 -1.88 13.06
CA VAL A 126 -16.09 -3.29 12.66
C VAL A 126 -16.05 -4.21 13.88
N MET A 127 -15.13 -3.96 14.83
CA MET A 127 -15.00 -4.78 16.03
C MET A 127 -16.25 -4.73 16.92
N GLU A 128 -16.86 -3.56 17.08
CA GLU A 128 -18.09 -3.37 17.85
C GLU A 128 -19.28 -4.09 17.17
N ALA A 129 -19.45 -3.88 15.87
CA ALA A 129 -20.52 -4.54 15.11
C ALA A 129 -20.40 -6.06 15.19
N MET A 130 -19.19 -6.63 15.10
CA MET A 130 -18.98 -8.09 15.13
C MET A 130 -18.93 -8.65 16.53
N GLY A 131 -18.57 -7.84 17.54
CA GLY A 131 -18.60 -8.21 18.96
C GLY A 131 -20.02 -8.44 19.50
N ASN A 132 -21.03 -7.98 18.79
CA ASN A 132 -22.43 -8.19 19.15
C ASN A 132 -22.75 -9.70 19.18
N PRO A 133 -23.34 -10.25 20.27
CA PRO A 133 -23.70 -11.67 20.37
C PRO A 133 -24.64 -12.18 19.29
N LYS A 134 -25.50 -11.32 18.73
CA LYS A 134 -26.37 -11.65 17.59
C LYS A 134 -25.62 -11.85 16.26
N ARG A 135 -24.29 -11.55 16.22
CA ARG A 135 -23.42 -11.76 15.09
C ARG A 135 -22.34 -12.80 15.41
N LEU A 136 -21.09 -12.38 15.56
CA LEU A 136 -19.99 -13.30 15.91
C LEU A 136 -19.73 -13.37 17.42
N GLY A 137 -20.09 -12.34 18.18
CA GLY A 137 -20.05 -12.30 19.64
C GLY A 137 -18.66 -12.43 20.27
N GLY A 138 -17.59 -12.20 19.51
CA GLY A 138 -16.24 -12.41 19.98
C GLY A 138 -15.18 -11.46 19.38
N LEU A 139 -13.93 -11.71 19.73
CA LEU A 139 -12.81 -10.96 19.20
C LEU A 139 -12.54 -11.33 17.76
N ILE A 140 -12.62 -10.35 16.87
CA ILE A 140 -12.24 -10.50 15.46
C ILE A 140 -10.83 -9.99 15.21
N GLY A 141 -10.30 -10.26 14.01
CA GLY A 141 -9.07 -9.67 13.49
C GLY A 141 -9.33 -8.95 12.18
N LEU A 142 -8.56 -7.90 11.90
CA LEU A 142 -8.60 -7.22 10.62
C LEU A 142 -7.24 -6.61 10.28
N THR A 143 -6.92 -6.59 8.97
CA THR A 143 -5.76 -5.90 8.42
C THR A 143 -6.25 -4.75 7.57
N GLY A 144 -5.93 -3.51 7.97
CA GLY A 144 -6.32 -2.29 7.27
C GLY A 144 -5.19 -1.73 6.42
N VAL A 145 -5.53 -1.21 5.24
CA VAL A 145 -4.62 -0.57 4.28
C VAL A 145 -5.18 0.78 3.87
N LEU A 146 -4.43 1.86 4.12
CA LEU A 146 -4.81 3.21 3.69
C LEU A 146 -4.47 3.43 2.22
N HIS A 147 -5.46 3.89 1.47
CA HIS A 147 -5.31 4.49 0.15
C HIS A 147 -5.72 5.96 0.20
N THR A 148 -5.01 6.81 -0.56
CA THR A 148 -5.27 8.26 -0.57
C THR A 148 -5.73 8.76 -1.93
N HIS A 149 -5.72 7.91 -2.97
CA HIS A 149 -6.00 8.28 -4.35
C HIS A 149 -7.19 7.54 -4.94
N SER A 150 -7.91 8.22 -5.81
CA SER A 150 -8.84 7.62 -6.76
C SER A 150 -8.09 7.16 -8.02
N ARG A 151 -8.76 6.42 -8.90
CA ARG A 151 -8.19 6.01 -10.20
C ARG A 151 -7.84 7.20 -11.10
N ARG A 152 -8.49 8.36 -10.91
CA ARG A 152 -8.23 9.63 -11.60
C ARG A 152 -7.13 10.47 -10.93
N LEU A 153 -6.33 9.90 -10.02
CA LEU A 153 -5.31 10.54 -9.19
C LEU A 153 -5.85 11.61 -8.23
N GLY A 154 -7.17 11.77 -8.09
CA GLY A 154 -7.77 12.70 -7.15
C GLY A 154 -7.54 12.25 -5.70
N TYR A 155 -7.42 13.21 -4.77
CA TYR A 155 -7.28 12.93 -3.35
C TYR A 155 -8.59 12.35 -2.76
N HIS A 156 -8.52 11.09 -2.35
CA HIS A 156 -9.66 10.30 -1.91
C HIS A 156 -9.26 9.30 -0.82
N PRO A 157 -9.06 9.77 0.42
CA PRO A 157 -8.66 8.89 1.53
C PRO A 157 -9.73 7.84 1.82
N HIS A 158 -9.31 6.58 1.84
CA HIS A 158 -10.14 5.43 2.21
C HIS A 158 -9.28 4.30 2.74
N ILE A 159 -9.87 3.47 3.60
CA ILE A 159 -9.19 2.31 4.17
C ILE A 159 -9.90 1.06 3.72
N HIS A 160 -9.14 0.11 3.19
CA HIS A 160 -9.60 -1.25 2.94
C HIS A 160 -9.19 -2.14 4.09
N PHE A 161 -10.16 -2.79 4.73
CA PHE A 161 -9.90 -3.84 5.70
C PHE A 161 -10.14 -5.21 5.08
N ILE A 162 -9.18 -6.12 5.25
CA ILE A 162 -9.39 -7.56 5.06
C ILE A 162 -9.84 -8.11 6.42
N VAL A 163 -11.04 -8.68 6.45
CA VAL A 163 -11.67 -9.21 7.66
C VAL A 163 -11.94 -10.68 7.49
N PRO A 164 -11.26 -11.60 8.24
CA PRO A 164 -11.67 -13.00 8.28
C PRO A 164 -13.02 -13.15 8.98
N GLY A 165 -13.90 -13.91 8.38
CA GLY A 165 -15.25 -14.16 8.88
C GLY A 165 -15.28 -15.11 10.08
N VAL A 166 -14.47 -14.83 11.10
CA VAL A 166 -14.37 -15.63 12.32
C VAL A 166 -14.08 -14.75 13.53
N ALA A 167 -14.64 -15.12 14.66
CA ALA A 167 -14.34 -14.52 15.96
C ALA A 167 -13.88 -15.56 16.97
N LEU A 168 -12.96 -15.17 17.86
CA LEU A 168 -12.52 -15.95 19.01
C LEU A 168 -13.39 -15.61 20.22
N LEU A 169 -14.13 -16.57 20.74
CA LEU A 169 -14.85 -16.49 22.01
C LEU A 169 -13.86 -16.75 23.15
N GLN A 170 -13.18 -15.71 23.62
CA GLN A 170 -12.02 -15.83 24.53
C GLN A 170 -12.35 -16.60 25.82
N LYS A 171 -13.51 -16.33 26.44
CA LYS A 171 -13.95 -17.00 27.67
C LYS A 171 -14.22 -18.48 27.48
N LYS A 172 -14.77 -18.87 26.31
CA LYS A 172 -15.13 -20.26 26.00
C LYS A 172 -14.00 -21.03 25.31
N GLY A 173 -12.98 -20.34 24.83
CA GLY A 173 -11.90 -20.97 24.07
C GLY A 173 -12.30 -21.53 22.70
N LEU A 174 -13.46 -21.15 22.18
CA LEU A 174 -14.05 -21.59 20.92
C LEU A 174 -13.99 -20.49 19.85
N CYS A 175 -14.29 -20.82 18.61
CA CYS A 175 -14.46 -19.84 17.54
C CYS A 175 -15.85 -19.96 16.90
N VAL A 176 -16.34 -18.83 16.38
CA VAL A 176 -17.59 -18.73 15.62
C VAL A 176 -17.28 -18.17 14.26
N GLN A 177 -17.79 -18.76 13.19
CA GLN A 177 -17.62 -18.31 11.82
C GLN A 177 -18.89 -17.67 11.27
N THR A 178 -18.71 -16.77 10.30
CA THR A 178 -19.84 -16.19 9.55
C THR A 178 -20.60 -17.25 8.76
N ARG A 179 -21.89 -17.00 8.57
CA ARG A 179 -22.79 -17.86 7.76
C ARG A 179 -23.16 -17.12 6.47
N LYS A 180 -23.51 -17.88 5.41
CA LYS A 180 -24.06 -17.36 4.14
C LYS A 180 -23.23 -16.27 3.45
N ARG A 181 -21.89 -16.27 3.61
CA ARG A 181 -20.98 -15.28 3.00
C ARG A 181 -21.37 -13.83 3.31
N PHE A 182 -21.91 -13.59 4.48
CA PHE A 182 -22.36 -12.29 4.94
C PHE A 182 -21.63 -11.89 6.23
N LEU A 183 -21.15 -10.66 6.31
CA LEU A 183 -20.53 -10.12 7.52
C LEU A 183 -21.44 -9.09 8.19
N VAL A 184 -21.71 -7.97 7.52
CA VAL A 184 -22.51 -6.86 8.06
C VAL A 184 -22.94 -5.93 6.92
N TYR A 185 -24.06 -5.24 7.08
CA TYR A 185 -24.49 -4.20 6.14
C TYR A 185 -23.57 -2.97 6.25
N GLY A 186 -23.18 -2.42 5.09
CA GLY A 186 -22.33 -1.23 5.00
C GLY A 186 -22.93 -0.01 5.72
N ASP A 187 -24.24 0.17 5.65
CA ASP A 187 -24.93 1.27 6.32
C ASP A 187 -24.83 1.24 7.84
N VAL A 188 -24.80 0.06 8.46
CA VAL A 188 -24.57 -0.10 9.91
C VAL A 188 -23.19 0.42 10.26
N LEU A 189 -22.16 -0.04 9.51
CA LEU A 189 -20.79 0.41 9.71
C LEU A 189 -20.63 1.90 9.40
N GLY A 190 -21.31 2.41 8.38
CA GLY A 190 -21.28 3.82 7.99
C GLY A 190 -21.81 4.73 9.09
N ARG A 191 -22.93 4.36 9.75
CA ARG A 191 -23.50 5.09 10.89
C ARG A 191 -22.57 5.06 12.11
N LEU A 192 -22.03 3.89 12.47
CA LEU A 192 -21.09 3.76 13.58
C LEU A 192 -19.82 4.58 13.34
N PHE A 193 -19.23 4.44 12.15
CA PHE A 193 -18.03 5.17 11.78
C PHE A 193 -18.25 6.69 11.79
N ARG A 194 -19.35 7.18 11.22
CA ARG A 194 -19.69 8.60 11.22
C ARG A 194 -19.79 9.16 12.64
N GLY A 195 -20.57 8.50 13.52
CA GLY A 195 -20.75 8.94 14.90
C GLY A 195 -19.42 9.05 15.64
N LYS A 196 -18.62 7.97 15.59
CA LYS A 196 -17.30 7.92 16.21
C LYS A 196 -16.36 8.97 15.63
N PHE A 197 -16.33 9.14 14.31
CA PHE A 197 -15.40 10.05 13.65
C PHE A 197 -15.68 11.52 13.98
N ILE A 198 -16.95 11.92 13.96
CA ILE A 198 -17.36 13.28 14.35
C ILE A 198 -17.06 13.54 15.81
N ALA A 199 -17.33 12.57 16.71
CA ALA A 199 -16.96 12.68 18.13
C ALA A 199 -15.44 12.83 18.31
N GLY A 200 -14.64 12.01 17.63
CA GLY A 200 -13.18 12.09 17.70
C GLY A 200 -12.61 13.40 17.15
N LEU A 201 -13.20 13.99 16.09
CA LEU A 201 -12.79 15.32 15.61
C LEU A 201 -13.07 16.41 16.66
N LYS A 202 -14.22 16.35 17.34
CA LYS A 202 -14.60 17.30 18.41
C LYS A 202 -13.66 17.16 19.62
N GLU A 203 -13.38 15.94 20.04
CA GLU A 203 -12.47 15.63 21.15
C GLU A 203 -11.05 16.16 20.89
N LEU A 204 -10.58 16.09 19.64
CA LEU A 204 -9.29 16.64 19.23
C LEU A 204 -9.32 18.16 19.01
N GLY A 205 -10.45 18.85 19.19
CA GLY A 205 -10.60 20.27 18.96
C GLY A 205 -10.42 20.69 17.49
N ILE A 206 -10.53 19.76 16.55
CA ILE A 206 -10.33 20.03 15.13
C ILE A 206 -11.59 20.65 14.55
N ARG A 207 -11.47 21.88 14.03
CA ARG A 207 -12.53 22.53 13.26
C ARG A 207 -12.71 21.84 11.91
N PHE A 208 -13.94 21.54 11.54
CA PHE A 208 -14.29 20.90 10.28
C PHE A 208 -15.57 21.49 9.68
N PRO A 209 -15.74 21.42 8.34
CA PRO A 209 -16.95 21.87 7.67
C PRO A 209 -18.17 21.08 8.14
N ARG A 210 -19.36 21.67 8.03
CA ARG A 210 -20.61 20.98 8.33
C ARG A 210 -20.76 19.76 7.40
N VAL A 211 -20.75 18.58 7.99
CA VAL A 211 -21.05 17.34 7.27
C VAL A 211 -22.56 17.10 7.37
N PRO A 212 -23.28 16.92 6.26
CA PRO A 212 -24.72 16.72 6.31
C PRO A 212 -25.09 15.52 7.17
N TYR A 213 -25.90 15.74 8.20
CA TYR A 213 -26.24 14.70 9.18
C TYR A 213 -26.96 13.50 8.55
N LYS A 214 -27.82 13.76 7.56
CA LYS A 214 -28.57 12.72 6.83
C LYS A 214 -27.73 11.97 5.78
N LYS A 215 -26.51 12.45 5.46
CA LYS A 215 -25.67 11.82 4.46
C LYS A 215 -25.08 10.52 5.00
N ASN A 216 -25.37 9.42 4.36
CA ASN A 216 -24.73 8.15 4.66
C ASN A 216 -23.25 8.20 4.30
N TRP A 217 -22.40 7.79 5.25
CA TRP A 217 -20.98 7.62 4.96
C TRP A 217 -20.76 6.32 4.21
N VAL A 218 -19.99 6.40 3.13
CA VAL A 218 -19.82 5.27 2.23
C VAL A 218 -18.93 4.22 2.89
N VAL A 219 -19.56 3.10 3.24
CA VAL A 219 -18.87 1.88 3.66
C VAL A 219 -19.38 0.73 2.80
N ASP A 220 -18.46 0.08 2.09
CA ASP A 220 -18.74 -1.09 1.27
C ASP A 220 -18.22 -2.35 1.99
N CYS A 221 -19.03 -3.39 2.05
CA CYS A 221 -18.67 -4.66 2.67
C CYS A 221 -19.00 -5.80 1.71
N LYS A 222 -17.95 -6.43 1.15
CA LYS A 222 -18.09 -7.47 0.13
C LYS A 222 -17.42 -8.76 0.54
N TYR A 223 -18.06 -9.88 0.21
CA TYR A 223 -17.41 -11.18 0.26
C TYR A 223 -16.23 -11.24 -0.71
N SER A 224 -15.10 -11.77 -0.27
CA SER A 224 -13.84 -11.74 -1.01
C SER A 224 -13.15 -13.10 -1.15
N GLY A 225 -13.89 -14.18 -0.95
CA GLY A 225 -13.36 -15.54 -1.07
C GLY A 225 -12.54 -15.99 0.13
N LYS A 226 -11.51 -16.80 -0.09
CA LYS A 226 -10.67 -17.42 0.97
C LYS A 226 -9.44 -16.58 1.38
N GLY A 227 -9.38 -15.32 1.04
CA GLY A 227 -8.39 -14.36 1.53
C GLY A 227 -7.13 -14.20 0.68
N ASP A 228 -6.62 -15.22 0.01
CA ASP A 228 -5.39 -15.08 -0.83
C ASP A 228 -5.61 -14.15 -2.03
N SER A 229 -6.75 -14.24 -2.69
CA SER A 229 -7.14 -13.33 -3.79
C SER A 229 -7.22 -11.86 -3.32
N THR A 230 -7.79 -11.64 -2.12
CA THR A 230 -7.89 -10.32 -1.51
C THR A 230 -6.53 -9.77 -1.12
N LEU A 231 -5.64 -10.60 -0.56
CA LEU A 231 -4.26 -10.20 -0.27
C LEU A 231 -3.52 -9.78 -1.54
N LYS A 232 -3.62 -10.57 -2.61
CA LYS A 232 -3.02 -10.24 -3.91
C LYS A 232 -3.59 -8.94 -4.49
N TYR A 233 -4.89 -8.71 -4.35
CA TYR A 233 -5.54 -7.48 -4.78
C TYR A 233 -4.97 -6.27 -4.03
N LEU A 234 -4.95 -6.29 -2.70
CA LEU A 234 -4.44 -5.17 -1.89
C LEU A 234 -2.94 -4.96 -2.06
N ALA A 235 -2.16 -6.02 -2.21
CA ALA A 235 -0.72 -5.92 -2.42
C ALA A 235 -0.36 -5.11 -3.67
N ARG A 236 -1.20 -5.16 -4.72
CA ARG A 236 -1.02 -4.36 -5.94
C ARG A 236 -1.06 -2.85 -5.67
N TYR A 237 -1.77 -2.42 -4.64
CA TYR A 237 -1.94 -1.01 -4.29
C TYR A 237 -1.04 -0.56 -3.15
N LEU A 238 -0.46 -1.50 -2.39
CA LEU A 238 0.29 -1.22 -1.19
C LEU A 238 1.66 -0.61 -1.47
N TYR A 239 2.37 -1.18 -2.43
CA TYR A 239 3.76 -0.88 -2.73
C TYR A 239 3.99 -0.39 -4.16
N ARG A 240 2.91 -0.14 -4.90
CA ARG A 240 3.00 0.55 -6.18
C ARG A 240 2.76 2.04 -5.98
N GLY A 241 3.41 2.85 -6.80
CA GLY A 241 3.08 4.26 -6.93
C GLY A 241 1.59 4.47 -7.27
N VAL A 242 1.13 5.68 -7.16
CA VAL A 242 -0.29 6.04 -7.40
C VAL A 242 -0.72 5.84 -8.87
N ILE A 243 0.25 5.79 -9.78
CA ILE A 243 0.05 5.49 -11.20
C ILE A 243 1.08 4.46 -11.67
N SER A 244 0.70 3.60 -12.60
CA SER A 244 1.63 2.72 -13.32
C SER A 244 2.12 3.43 -14.57
N GLU A 245 3.41 3.37 -14.85
CA GLU A 245 4.03 4.00 -16.04
C GLU A 245 3.37 3.58 -17.35
N LYS A 246 2.88 2.35 -17.47
CA LYS A 246 2.12 1.87 -18.64
C LYS A 246 0.81 2.62 -18.89
N ASN A 247 0.30 3.33 -17.88
CA ASN A 247 -0.92 4.13 -18.00
C ASN A 247 -0.63 5.58 -18.41
N ILE A 248 0.62 5.99 -18.52
CA ILE A 248 1.00 7.31 -19.02
C ILE A 248 1.17 7.18 -20.54
N LEU A 249 0.36 7.90 -21.28
CA LEU A 249 0.27 7.77 -22.75
C LEU A 249 1.18 8.77 -23.45
N SER A 250 1.15 10.06 -23.06
CA SER A 250 1.92 11.12 -23.71
C SER A 250 2.31 12.24 -22.74
N ASP A 251 3.40 12.95 -23.07
CA ASP A 251 3.82 14.24 -22.50
C ASP A 251 4.21 15.14 -23.67
N GLN A 252 3.25 15.92 -24.17
CA GLN A 252 3.41 16.79 -25.34
C GLN A 252 2.78 18.15 -25.08
N ASN A 253 3.32 19.20 -25.68
CA ASN A 253 2.79 20.57 -25.59
C ASN A 253 2.54 21.08 -24.15
N GLY A 254 3.33 20.62 -23.17
CA GLY A 254 3.14 20.99 -21.77
C GLY A 254 2.05 20.21 -21.02
N GLU A 255 1.42 19.24 -21.66
CA GLU A 255 0.33 18.44 -21.11
C GLU A 255 0.70 16.96 -21.02
N VAL A 256 0.23 16.31 -19.97
CA VAL A 256 0.40 14.86 -19.74
C VAL A 256 -0.95 14.19 -19.85
N THR A 257 -1.05 13.18 -20.75
CA THR A 257 -2.22 12.34 -20.91
C THR A 257 -2.00 10.97 -20.29
N PHE A 258 -2.93 10.51 -19.48
CA PHE A 258 -2.91 9.16 -18.90
C PHE A 258 -4.28 8.50 -18.97
N GLN A 259 -4.28 7.17 -18.96
CA GLN A 259 -5.49 6.35 -18.95
C GLN A 259 -5.80 5.80 -17.56
N TYR A 260 -7.08 5.61 -17.29
CA TYR A 260 -7.59 4.98 -16.08
C TYR A 260 -8.89 4.21 -16.36
N THR A 261 -9.20 3.20 -15.54
CA THR A 261 -10.50 2.51 -15.64
C THR A 261 -11.52 3.24 -14.79
N ASN A 262 -12.61 3.72 -15.39
CA ASN A 262 -13.73 4.33 -14.68
C ASN A 262 -14.37 3.30 -13.74
N SER A 263 -14.64 3.70 -12.49
CA SER A 263 -15.20 2.81 -11.46
C SER A 263 -16.67 2.45 -11.73
N THR A 264 -17.41 3.31 -12.43
CA THR A 264 -18.85 3.14 -12.72
C THR A 264 -19.06 2.38 -14.03
N THR A 265 -18.50 2.90 -15.12
CA THR A 265 -18.68 2.33 -16.48
C THR A 265 -17.81 1.10 -16.75
N LYS A 266 -16.74 0.89 -15.94
CA LYS A 266 -15.70 -0.13 -16.16
C LYS A 266 -14.89 0.05 -17.44
N GLN A 267 -15.12 1.11 -18.19
CA GLN A 267 -14.41 1.43 -19.41
C GLN A 267 -13.08 2.12 -19.11
N THR A 268 -12.13 2.01 -20.04
CA THR A 268 -10.89 2.76 -20.00
C THR A 268 -11.14 4.16 -20.55
N GLU A 269 -10.84 5.17 -19.76
CA GLU A 269 -10.94 6.59 -20.10
C GLU A 269 -9.56 7.24 -20.01
N THR A 270 -9.40 8.36 -20.70
CA THR A 270 -8.19 9.18 -20.67
C THR A 270 -8.44 10.48 -19.90
N ARG A 271 -7.36 11.05 -19.36
CA ARG A 271 -7.35 12.36 -18.74
C ARG A 271 -6.08 13.09 -19.15
N THR A 272 -6.22 14.31 -19.67
CA THR A 272 -5.13 15.22 -20.00
C THR A 272 -5.08 16.36 -19.01
N LEU A 273 -3.89 16.74 -18.58
CA LEU A 273 -3.63 17.78 -17.60
C LEU A 273 -2.32 18.50 -17.90
N PRO A 274 -2.18 19.80 -17.54
CA PRO A 274 -0.87 20.45 -17.47
C PRO A 274 0.13 19.59 -16.68
N GLY A 275 1.37 19.50 -17.15
CA GLY A 275 2.37 18.57 -16.59
C GLY A 275 2.66 18.81 -15.12
N GLU A 276 2.68 20.09 -14.68
CA GLU A 276 2.81 20.46 -13.27
C GLU A 276 1.62 19.99 -12.41
N ASP A 277 0.40 20.03 -12.96
CA ASP A 277 -0.79 19.53 -12.27
C ASP A 277 -0.79 18.01 -12.16
N PHE A 278 -0.41 17.31 -13.23
CA PHE A 278 -0.21 15.85 -13.18
C PHE A 278 0.83 15.48 -12.11
N SER A 279 1.99 16.13 -12.11
CA SER A 279 3.06 15.88 -11.15
C SER A 279 2.61 16.17 -9.71
N ARG A 280 1.89 17.27 -9.50
CA ARG A 280 1.27 17.61 -8.21
C ARG A 280 0.27 16.54 -7.75
N LEU A 281 -0.57 16.03 -8.67
CA LEU A 281 -1.51 14.97 -8.35
C LEU A 281 -0.81 13.68 -7.94
N VAL A 282 0.33 13.35 -8.53
CA VAL A 282 1.15 12.20 -8.10
C VAL A 282 1.74 12.44 -6.71
N LEU A 283 2.32 13.61 -6.47
CA LEU A 283 3.05 13.91 -5.23
C LEU A 283 2.14 14.16 -4.01
N GLN A 284 0.90 14.63 -4.20
CA GLN A 284 -0.05 14.87 -3.10
C GLN A 284 -0.36 13.64 -2.25
N HIS A 285 0.02 12.45 -2.72
CA HIS A 285 -0.17 11.17 -2.03
C HIS A 285 1.04 10.74 -1.20
N ALA A 286 2.06 11.59 -1.11
CA ALA A 286 3.17 11.39 -0.18
C ALA A 286 2.64 11.43 1.25
N LEU A 287 2.87 10.34 2.00
CA LEU A 287 2.40 10.20 3.37
C LEU A 287 3.38 10.81 4.35
N PRO A 288 2.91 11.31 5.50
CA PRO A 288 3.76 11.83 6.56
C PRO A 288 4.90 10.87 6.93
N LYS A 289 6.05 11.42 7.34
CA LYS A 289 7.21 10.63 7.78
C LYS A 289 6.81 9.62 8.85
N GLY A 290 7.27 8.37 8.71
CA GLY A 290 7.00 7.30 9.66
C GLY A 290 5.55 6.76 9.67
N PHE A 291 4.65 7.31 8.85
CA PHE A 291 3.26 6.84 8.81
C PHE A 291 3.16 5.40 8.30
N ARG A 292 2.51 4.54 9.08
CA ARG A 292 2.25 3.13 8.71
C ARG A 292 0.99 3.04 7.86
N ARG A 293 1.16 2.70 6.58
CA ARG A 293 0.05 2.52 5.63
C ARG A 293 -0.77 1.26 5.91
N VAL A 294 -0.19 0.26 6.57
CA VAL A 294 -0.84 -1.01 6.92
C VAL A 294 -0.87 -1.17 8.42
N ARG A 295 -2.00 -1.63 8.95
CA ARG A 295 -2.18 -1.90 10.39
C ARG A 295 -3.02 -3.14 10.62
N ASP A 296 -2.59 -3.95 11.57
CA ASP A 296 -3.32 -5.14 12.02
C ASP A 296 -4.02 -4.86 13.36
N PHE A 297 -5.22 -5.39 13.51
CA PHE A 297 -6.06 -5.18 14.70
C PHE A 297 -6.64 -6.50 15.21
N GLY A 298 -7.14 -6.49 16.44
CA GLY A 298 -7.75 -7.64 17.09
C GLY A 298 -6.78 -8.81 17.21
N PHE A 299 -7.20 -10.04 16.88
CA PHE A 299 -6.32 -11.20 16.98
C PHE A 299 -5.18 -11.23 15.93
N LEU A 300 -5.23 -10.38 14.89
CA LEU A 300 -4.14 -10.23 13.90
C LEU A 300 -3.05 -9.27 14.37
N HIS A 301 -3.29 -8.47 15.41
CA HIS A 301 -2.32 -7.52 15.94
C HIS A 301 -1.07 -8.24 16.48
N GLY A 302 0.10 -7.61 16.33
CA GLY A 302 1.39 -8.21 16.70
C GLY A 302 1.48 -8.74 18.14
N HIS A 303 0.81 -8.07 19.10
CA HIS A 303 0.72 -8.51 20.50
C HIS A 303 -0.28 -9.66 20.73
N SER A 304 -1.06 -10.03 19.72
CA SER A 304 -2.11 -11.06 19.82
C SER A 304 -1.73 -12.41 19.21
N LYS A 305 -0.44 -12.68 18.99
CA LYS A 305 0.05 -13.90 18.31
C LYS A 305 -0.52 -15.19 18.92
N LYS A 306 -0.60 -15.29 20.26
CA LYS A 306 -1.18 -16.45 20.94
C LYS A 306 -2.65 -16.69 20.59
N LYS A 307 -3.43 -15.61 20.39
CA LYS A 307 -4.84 -15.68 19.99
C LYS A 307 -5.01 -16.15 18.55
N LEU A 308 -4.16 -15.65 17.64
CA LEU A 308 -4.12 -16.09 16.25
C LEU A 308 -3.74 -17.57 16.16
N TRP A 309 -2.67 -17.97 16.86
CA TRP A 309 -2.25 -19.37 16.90
C TRP A 309 -3.35 -20.30 17.44
N LYS A 310 -4.06 -19.90 18.52
CA LYS A 310 -5.23 -20.64 19.03
C LYS A 310 -6.31 -20.81 17.97
N LEU A 311 -6.63 -19.74 17.21
CA LEU A 311 -7.60 -19.83 16.11
C LEU A 311 -7.11 -20.76 14.99
N GLN A 312 -5.83 -20.71 14.65
CA GLN A 312 -5.24 -21.61 13.68
C GLN A 312 -5.41 -23.08 14.11
N LEU A 313 -5.14 -23.41 15.35
CA LEU A 313 -5.35 -24.75 15.91
C LEU A 313 -6.82 -25.19 15.90
N LEU A 314 -7.75 -24.30 16.27
CA LEU A 314 -9.19 -24.59 16.28
C LEU A 314 -9.79 -24.81 14.89
N LEU A 315 -9.18 -24.19 13.87
CA LEU A 315 -9.68 -24.20 12.49
C LEU A 315 -8.97 -25.21 11.58
N ILE A 316 -7.93 -25.90 12.09
CA ILE A 316 -7.21 -26.88 11.29
C ILE A 316 -8.06 -28.14 11.12
N PRO A 317 -8.43 -28.44 9.86
CA PRO A 317 -8.08 -29.72 9.32
C PRO A 317 -7.18 -29.53 8.09
N LYS A 318 -5.91 -29.87 8.20
CA LYS A 318 -4.92 -29.89 7.12
C LYS A 318 -4.44 -28.49 6.66
N ILE A 319 -3.45 -27.96 7.34
CA ILE A 319 -2.57 -26.93 6.77
C ILE A 319 -1.80 -27.60 5.65
N GLY A 320 -2.21 -27.35 4.42
CA GLY A 320 -1.38 -27.62 3.25
C GLY A 320 -0.10 -26.76 3.37
N ALA A 321 1.04 -27.32 3.01
CA ALA A 321 2.31 -26.61 2.99
C ALA A 321 2.14 -25.29 2.25
N HIS A 322 2.40 -24.17 2.93
CA HIS A 322 2.40 -22.87 2.29
C HIS A 322 3.54 -22.86 1.28
N LEU A 323 3.21 -22.82 0.00
CA LEU A 323 4.18 -22.60 -1.05
C LEU A 323 4.92 -21.29 -0.76
N LEU A 324 6.21 -21.41 -0.43
CA LEU A 324 7.08 -20.26 -0.27
C LEU A 324 7.09 -19.49 -1.60
N ILE A 325 6.74 -18.22 -1.57
CA ILE A 325 6.89 -17.37 -2.75
C ILE A 325 8.38 -17.29 -3.04
N LYS A 326 8.77 -17.69 -4.26
CA LYS A 326 10.13 -17.47 -4.74
C LYS A 326 10.45 -15.99 -4.66
N ARG A 327 11.46 -15.63 -3.90
CA ARG A 327 11.94 -14.24 -3.82
C ARG A 327 12.43 -13.80 -5.19
N PRO A 328 12.19 -12.55 -5.61
CA PRO A 328 12.84 -12.01 -6.80
C PRO A 328 14.35 -12.12 -6.63
N VAL A 329 14.99 -12.77 -7.56
CA VAL A 329 16.46 -12.86 -7.63
C VAL A 329 16.94 -12.04 -8.83
N PHE A 330 18.14 -11.49 -8.76
CA PHE A 330 18.78 -10.92 -9.93
C PHE A 330 18.99 -12.05 -10.93
N LYS A 331 18.71 -11.76 -12.20
CA LYS A 331 18.96 -12.70 -13.28
C LYS A 331 20.16 -12.23 -14.06
N CYS A 332 21.04 -13.14 -14.42
CA CYS A 332 22.15 -12.84 -15.31
C CYS A 332 21.64 -12.29 -16.64
N SER A 333 22.21 -11.19 -17.12
CA SER A 333 21.85 -10.60 -18.41
C SER A 333 22.24 -11.46 -19.62
N HIS A 334 23.17 -12.42 -19.44
CA HIS A 334 23.67 -13.29 -20.48
C HIS A 334 22.92 -14.63 -20.59
N CYS A 335 22.74 -15.34 -19.46
CA CYS A 335 22.15 -16.68 -19.44
C CYS A 335 20.77 -16.76 -18.77
N GLY A 336 20.26 -15.67 -18.20
CA GLY A 336 18.95 -15.61 -17.53
C GLY A 336 18.87 -16.36 -16.19
N LYS A 337 19.93 -17.06 -15.76
CA LYS A 337 19.96 -17.80 -14.49
C LYS A 337 20.11 -16.87 -13.27
N PRO A 338 19.82 -17.33 -12.05
CA PRO A 338 20.01 -16.54 -10.83
C PRO A 338 21.46 -16.05 -10.68
N ALA A 339 21.64 -14.79 -10.30
CA ALA A 339 22.92 -14.17 -10.04
C ALA A 339 23.02 -13.67 -8.60
N ILE A 340 24.23 -13.64 -8.05
CA ILE A 340 24.57 -13.31 -6.67
C ILE A 340 25.02 -11.85 -6.58
N ILE A 341 24.53 -11.10 -5.61
CA ILE A 341 25.00 -9.73 -5.34
C ILE A 341 26.39 -9.83 -4.69
N ILE A 342 27.39 -9.21 -5.32
CA ILE A 342 28.77 -9.17 -4.81
C ILE A 342 29.17 -7.79 -4.30
N ALA A 343 28.55 -6.70 -4.80
CA ALA A 343 28.77 -5.37 -4.28
C ALA A 343 27.52 -4.49 -4.42
N VAL A 344 27.35 -3.52 -3.53
CA VAL A 344 26.23 -2.56 -3.51
C VAL A 344 26.77 -1.17 -3.25
N GLY A 345 26.27 -0.19 -4.00
CA GLY A 345 26.61 1.24 -3.79
C GLY A 345 27.96 1.63 -4.41
N VAL A 346 28.46 0.86 -5.34
CA VAL A 346 29.70 1.15 -6.07
C VAL A 346 29.44 2.28 -7.05
N CYS A 347 30.20 3.39 -6.96
CA CYS A 347 30.26 4.41 -7.99
C CYS A 347 31.31 3.98 -9.03
N ARG A 348 30.90 3.75 -10.26
CA ARG A 348 31.86 3.58 -11.36
C ARG A 348 32.37 4.94 -11.81
N SER A 349 33.68 5.08 -11.91
CA SER A 349 34.28 6.10 -12.75
C SER A 349 33.98 5.79 -14.24
N ILE A 350 33.91 6.82 -15.07
CA ILE A 350 33.62 6.66 -16.51
C ILE A 350 34.66 5.73 -17.16
N ALA A 351 35.90 5.74 -16.66
CA ALA A 351 37.00 4.88 -17.14
C ALA A 351 36.89 3.39 -16.79
N GLU A 352 36.06 3.02 -15.82
CA GLU A 352 35.89 1.61 -15.38
C GLU A 352 34.71 0.90 -16.07
N ARG A 353 33.95 1.60 -16.88
CA ARG A 353 32.80 1.01 -17.60
C ARG A 353 33.23 0.05 -18.70
N ASP A 354 34.46 0.18 -19.22
CA ASP A 354 35.00 -0.60 -20.35
C ASP A 354 36.01 -1.69 -19.94
N ARG A 355 36.30 -1.85 -18.64
CA ARG A 355 37.26 -2.88 -18.19
C ARG A 355 36.55 -4.15 -17.73
N SER A 356 37.09 -5.30 -18.14
CA SER A 356 36.72 -6.62 -17.63
C SER A 356 36.87 -6.68 -16.10
N PRO A 357 36.04 -7.49 -15.42
CA PRO A 357 36.04 -7.54 -13.96
C PRO A 357 37.41 -8.07 -13.44
N PRO A 358 37.83 -7.59 -12.24
CA PRO A 358 38.99 -8.19 -11.58
C PRO A 358 38.70 -9.66 -11.22
N ALA A 359 39.72 -10.49 -11.27
CA ALA A 359 39.64 -11.89 -10.87
C ALA A 359 39.12 -11.98 -9.42
N VAL A 360 38.15 -12.85 -9.22
CA VAL A 360 37.57 -13.10 -7.90
C VAL A 360 38.60 -13.86 -7.05
N THR A 361 39.37 -13.16 -6.23
CA THR A 361 40.18 -13.76 -5.19
C THR A 361 39.36 -13.84 -3.92
N GLU A 362 39.02 -15.04 -3.52
CA GLU A 362 38.45 -15.50 -2.25
C GLU A 362 37.43 -14.61 -1.54
N LEU A 363 36.14 -14.93 -1.72
CA LEU A 363 35.07 -14.47 -0.84
C LEU A 363 34.96 -15.42 0.36
N VAL A 364 35.40 -14.95 1.53
CA VAL A 364 35.04 -15.57 2.80
C VAL A 364 33.55 -15.38 3.02
N ILE A 365 32.80 -16.48 2.92
CA ILE A 365 31.39 -16.55 3.28
C ILE A 365 31.30 -16.55 4.81
N ALA A 366 30.97 -15.43 5.41
CA ALA A 366 30.46 -15.39 6.78
C ALA A 366 29.00 -15.84 6.76
N MET A 367 28.69 -16.97 7.38
CA MET A 367 27.36 -17.54 7.61
C MET A 367 26.54 -16.65 8.55
#